data_88112c04dec1df6db9d978e2a6f7957a
#
_entry.id   88112c04dec1df6db9d978e2a6f7957a
#
_cell.length_a   1.000
_cell.length_b   1.000
_cell.length_c   1.000
_cell.angle_alpha   90.00
_cell.angle_beta   90.00
_cell.angle_gamma   90.00
#
_symmetry.space_group_name_H-M   'P 1'
#
loop_
_entity.id
_entity.type
_entity.pdbx_description
1 polymer ?
#
loop_
_entity_poly.entity_id
_entity_poly.type
_entity_poly.pdbx_seq_one_letter_code
_entity_poly.pdbx_strand_id
1 'polypeptide(L)'
;MPENEIIVNKRMRRKPLLLLCRCLVLWAVLSLLCGCYHRPSKTSEALVPLNSEQVDSLHFYSKHHYTNNYNFIVKSDSIVLLKQQPEELLSGFMTDSLVLGRHSHVVVADIRMLPTDTIDSVWVQLASDQHTIGWIHESEMLPNVVPDDPISQFISTFSDTHLLVFLVVITLIAIAYWMRRLVKAKAWIVH
;
A
#
# COMPACT_ATOMS: atom_id res chain seq x y z
N MET A 1 -47.78 41.38 -20.20
CA MET A 1 -46.87 41.30 -19.02
C MET A 1 -46.92 39.96 -18.28
N PRO A 2 -46.76 38.80 -18.91
CA PRO A 2 -46.62 37.56 -18.13
C PRO A 2 -45.26 36.85 -18.31
N GLU A 3 -44.33 37.37 -19.11
CA GLU A 3 -43.10 36.66 -19.47
C GLU A 3 -42.05 36.64 -18.34
N ASN A 4 -42.00 37.66 -17.51
CA ASN A 4 -41.05 37.76 -16.41
C ASN A 4 -41.34 36.83 -15.22
N GLU A 5 -42.60 36.49 -14.95
CA GLU A 5 -42.94 35.55 -13.87
C GLU A 5 -42.54 34.10 -14.18
N ILE A 6 -42.59 33.71 -15.43
CA ILE A 6 -42.24 32.34 -15.87
C ILE A 6 -40.73 32.10 -15.70
N ILE A 7 -39.89 33.10 -15.97
CA ILE A 7 -38.44 33.01 -15.87
C ILE A 7 -38.00 32.95 -14.40
N VAL A 8 -38.62 33.70 -13.51
CA VAL A 8 -38.30 33.68 -12.07
C VAL A 8 -38.68 32.34 -11.45
N ASN A 9 -39.82 31.78 -11.79
CA ASN A 9 -40.29 30.50 -11.26
C ASN A 9 -39.42 29.31 -11.73
N LYS A 10 -38.89 29.34 -12.96
CA LYS A 10 -37.98 28.32 -13.50
C LYS A 10 -36.60 28.36 -12.85
N ARG A 11 -36.16 29.56 -12.39
CA ARG A 11 -34.85 29.74 -11.69
C ARG A 11 -34.93 29.28 -10.22
N MET A 12 -36.08 29.45 -9.59
CA MET A 12 -36.31 29.05 -8.19
C MET A 12 -36.40 27.50 -8.05
N ARG A 13 -36.98 26.80 -9.03
CA ARG A 13 -37.07 25.32 -9.04
C ARG A 13 -35.72 24.60 -9.28
N ARG A 14 -34.73 25.23 -9.91
CA ARG A 14 -33.43 24.61 -10.20
C ARG A 14 -32.51 24.57 -9.00
N LYS A 15 -32.64 25.46 -8.03
CA LYS A 15 -31.77 25.50 -6.84
C LYS A 15 -31.95 24.29 -5.94
N PRO A 16 -33.18 23.86 -5.57
CA PRO A 16 -33.32 22.65 -4.74
C PRO A 16 -32.93 21.37 -5.47
N LEU A 17 -33.13 21.27 -6.80
CA LEU A 17 -32.74 20.12 -7.59
C LEU A 17 -31.21 19.96 -7.64
N LEU A 18 -30.45 21.04 -7.79
CA LEU A 18 -28.98 21.03 -7.75
C LEU A 18 -28.44 20.68 -6.34
N LEU A 19 -29.14 21.08 -5.30
CA LEU A 19 -28.77 20.72 -3.93
C LEU A 19 -29.05 19.25 -3.67
N LEU A 20 -30.16 18.71 -4.15
CA LEU A 20 -30.50 17.29 -4.08
C LEU A 20 -29.49 16.42 -4.85
N CYS A 21 -29.11 16.81 -6.07
CA CYS A 21 -28.06 16.12 -6.83
C CYS A 21 -26.70 16.11 -6.09
N ARG A 22 -26.32 17.21 -5.44
CA ARG A 22 -25.09 17.30 -4.65
C ARG A 22 -25.12 16.39 -3.43
N CYS A 23 -26.25 16.34 -2.71
CA CYS A 23 -26.43 15.44 -1.58
C CYS A 23 -26.39 13.97 -2.02
N LEU A 24 -27.02 13.63 -3.16
CA LEU A 24 -26.97 12.27 -3.71
C LEU A 24 -25.55 11.83 -4.11
N VAL A 25 -24.78 12.72 -4.75
CA VAL A 25 -23.38 12.43 -5.09
C VAL A 25 -22.53 12.26 -3.84
N LEU A 26 -22.70 13.12 -2.83
CA LEU A 26 -22.02 12.99 -1.54
C LEU A 26 -22.38 11.68 -0.84
N TRP A 27 -23.64 11.30 -0.86
CA TRP A 27 -24.14 10.05 -0.27
C TRP A 27 -23.61 8.81 -1.01
N ALA A 28 -23.53 8.87 -2.35
CA ALA A 28 -22.94 7.82 -3.17
C ALA A 28 -21.42 7.65 -2.92
N VAL A 29 -20.68 8.75 -2.77
CA VAL A 29 -19.25 8.72 -2.41
C VAL A 29 -19.07 8.16 -1.00
N LEU A 30 -19.91 8.55 -0.04
CA LEU A 30 -19.83 8.05 1.33
C LEU A 30 -20.14 6.54 1.41
N SER A 31 -21.11 6.05 0.61
CA SER A 31 -21.44 4.62 0.56
C SER A 31 -20.36 3.77 -0.14
N LEU A 32 -19.62 4.34 -1.09
CA LEU A 32 -18.45 3.69 -1.68
C LEU A 32 -17.27 3.59 -0.69
N LEU A 33 -17.14 4.53 0.25
CA LEU A 33 -16.13 4.49 1.31
C LEU A 33 -16.49 3.51 2.43
N CYS A 34 -17.77 3.17 2.62
CA CYS A 34 -18.23 2.11 3.52
C CYS A 34 -18.08 0.70 2.93
N GLY A 35 -17.16 0.52 1.96
CA GLY A 35 -16.89 -0.75 1.29
C GLY A 35 -16.54 -1.84 2.28
N CYS A 36 -17.32 -2.87 2.25
CA CYS A 36 -17.14 -4.25 2.69
C CYS A 36 -15.99 -4.53 3.67
N TYR A 37 -16.15 -4.17 4.92
CA TYR A 37 -15.45 -4.87 5.98
C TYR A 37 -16.10 -6.27 6.10
N HIS A 38 -15.58 -7.22 5.32
CA HIS A 38 -15.98 -8.61 5.41
C HIS A 38 -15.45 -9.15 6.74
N ARG A 39 -16.34 -9.26 7.74
CA ARG A 39 -16.01 -9.96 8.96
C ARG A 39 -15.72 -11.40 8.58
N PRO A 40 -14.52 -11.95 8.85
CA PRO A 40 -14.28 -13.36 8.65
C PRO A 40 -15.29 -14.13 9.48
N SER A 41 -16.08 -14.98 8.82
CA SER A 41 -17.02 -15.89 9.50
C SER A 41 -16.19 -16.73 10.46
N LYS A 42 -16.57 -16.75 11.72
CA LYS A 42 -16.06 -17.72 12.70
C LYS A 42 -16.59 -19.09 12.30
N THR A 43 -16.03 -19.67 11.25
CA THR A 43 -16.16 -21.08 11.00
C THR A 43 -15.35 -21.73 12.12
N SER A 44 -16.03 -22.43 13.02
CA SER A 44 -15.39 -23.31 13.98
C SER A 44 -14.77 -24.46 13.20
N GLU A 45 -13.61 -24.20 12.60
CA GLU A 45 -12.76 -25.24 12.06
C GLU A 45 -12.37 -26.14 13.24
N ALA A 46 -12.69 -27.41 13.12
CA ALA A 46 -12.22 -28.43 14.03
C ALA A 46 -10.73 -28.23 14.19
N LEU A 47 -10.28 -28.03 15.43
CA LEU A 47 -8.87 -27.82 15.77
C LEU A 47 -8.09 -29.06 15.34
N VAL A 48 -7.60 -29.07 14.12
CA VAL A 48 -6.59 -30.01 13.69
C VAL A 48 -5.34 -29.67 14.50
N PRO A 49 -4.76 -30.60 15.26
CA PRO A 49 -3.55 -30.29 16.03
C PRO A 49 -2.45 -29.88 15.03
N LEU A 50 -1.99 -28.64 15.16
CA LEU A 50 -0.90 -28.10 14.35
C LEU A 50 0.39 -28.85 14.66
N ASN A 51 1.15 -29.21 13.63
CA ASN A 51 2.50 -29.74 13.78
C ASN A 51 3.42 -28.64 14.36
N SER A 52 4.51 -29.03 15.03
CA SER A 52 5.48 -28.09 15.61
C SER A 52 5.98 -27.08 14.57
N GLU A 53 6.30 -27.52 13.36
CA GLU A 53 6.73 -26.64 12.26
C GLU A 53 5.68 -25.59 11.86
N GLN A 54 4.39 -25.95 11.92
CA GLN A 54 3.29 -25.03 11.65
C GLN A 54 3.16 -23.98 12.76
N VAL A 55 3.36 -24.39 14.01
CA VAL A 55 3.36 -23.47 15.16
C VAL A 55 4.50 -22.50 15.06
N ASP A 56 5.71 -22.96 14.73
CA ASP A 56 6.89 -22.11 14.56
C ASP A 56 6.74 -21.14 13.39
N SER A 57 6.16 -21.58 12.28
CA SER A 57 5.85 -20.72 11.13
C SER A 57 4.81 -19.65 11.48
N LEU A 58 3.79 -19.99 12.26
CA LEU A 58 2.77 -19.03 12.73
C LEU A 58 3.38 -18.03 13.72
N HIS A 59 4.25 -18.48 14.61
CA HIS A 59 4.96 -17.61 15.53
C HIS A 59 5.88 -16.64 14.80
N PHE A 60 6.64 -17.13 13.82
CA PHE A 60 7.45 -16.29 12.95
C PHE A 60 6.59 -15.26 12.22
N TYR A 61 5.52 -15.70 11.54
CA TYR A 61 4.60 -14.81 10.81
C TYR A 61 3.99 -13.73 11.70
N SER A 62 3.63 -14.08 12.94
CA SER A 62 3.03 -13.11 13.87
C SER A 62 3.98 -11.96 14.23
N LYS A 63 5.29 -12.22 14.17
CA LYS A 63 6.35 -11.25 14.51
C LYS A 63 6.87 -10.49 13.27
N HIS A 64 7.07 -11.20 12.16
CA HIS A 64 7.77 -10.71 10.98
C HIS A 64 6.82 -10.40 9.80
N HIS A 65 5.56 -10.89 9.84
CA HIS A 65 4.49 -10.66 8.85
C HIS A 65 4.74 -11.24 7.46
N TYR A 66 5.69 -12.16 7.30
CA TYR A 66 5.94 -12.91 6.07
C TYR A 66 6.40 -14.34 6.40
N THR A 67 6.40 -15.22 5.41
CA THR A 67 6.81 -16.63 5.53
C THR A 67 7.51 -17.06 4.24
N ASN A 68 7.97 -18.32 4.18
CA ASN A 68 8.42 -18.92 2.94
C ASN A 68 7.34 -18.85 1.86
N ASN A 69 7.75 -18.68 0.62
CA ASN A 69 6.92 -18.45 -0.55
C ASN A 69 6.17 -17.09 -0.56
N TYR A 70 6.54 -16.16 0.30
CA TYR A 70 5.99 -14.81 0.26
C TYR A 70 6.64 -14.00 -0.87
N ASN A 71 5.83 -13.25 -1.63
CA ASN A 71 6.30 -12.49 -2.78
C ASN A 71 6.51 -11.02 -2.41
N PHE A 72 7.64 -10.48 -2.87
CA PHE A 72 7.99 -9.07 -2.73
C PHE A 72 8.40 -8.46 -4.07
N ILE A 73 8.35 -7.14 -4.15
CA ILE A 73 8.91 -6.35 -5.24
C ILE A 73 9.98 -5.41 -4.67
N VAL A 74 11.11 -5.31 -5.35
CA VAL A 74 12.19 -4.40 -4.98
C VAL A 74 11.75 -2.96 -5.23
N LYS A 75 11.71 -2.15 -4.18
CA LYS A 75 11.35 -0.74 -4.20
C LYS A 75 12.55 0.18 -4.41
N SER A 76 13.68 -0.14 -3.79
CA SER A 76 14.93 0.58 -3.93
C SER A 76 15.51 0.45 -5.34
N ASP A 77 16.50 1.28 -5.67
CA ASP A 77 17.16 1.19 -6.98
C ASP A 77 17.88 -0.15 -7.19
N SER A 78 18.43 -0.72 -6.11
CA SER A 78 19.01 -2.06 -6.11
C SER A 78 19.08 -2.61 -4.70
N ILE A 79 19.10 -3.96 -4.61
CA ILE A 79 19.47 -4.72 -3.41
C ILE A 79 20.57 -5.68 -3.74
N VAL A 80 21.45 -5.94 -2.78
CA VAL A 80 22.58 -6.85 -2.92
C VAL A 80 22.28 -8.15 -2.20
N LEU A 81 22.35 -9.27 -2.89
CA LEU A 81 22.19 -10.60 -2.32
C LEU A 81 23.55 -11.31 -2.28
N LEU A 82 23.81 -12.03 -1.20
CA LEU A 82 25.01 -12.83 -1.01
C LEU A 82 24.73 -14.26 -1.49
N LYS A 83 25.60 -14.81 -2.33
CA LYS A 83 25.39 -16.17 -2.88
C LYS A 83 25.70 -17.28 -1.88
N GLN A 84 26.58 -17.00 -0.94
CA GLN A 84 27.05 -17.99 0.04
C GLN A 84 26.03 -18.14 1.17
N GLN A 85 26.04 -19.27 1.83
CA GLN A 85 25.19 -19.52 2.98
C GLN A 85 25.61 -18.65 4.17
N PRO A 86 24.66 -18.22 5.01
CA PRO A 86 24.94 -17.34 6.14
C PRO A 86 26.01 -17.91 7.10
N GLU A 87 26.06 -19.23 7.30
CA GLU A 87 27.03 -19.90 8.15
C GLU A 87 28.48 -19.78 7.60
N GLU A 88 28.63 -19.78 6.29
CA GLU A 88 29.93 -19.62 5.62
C GLU A 88 30.41 -18.15 5.69
N LEU A 89 29.46 -17.20 5.59
CA LEU A 89 29.75 -15.77 5.70
C LEU A 89 30.35 -15.40 7.07
N LEU A 90 29.82 -15.98 8.14
CA LEU A 90 30.33 -15.78 9.49
C LEU A 90 31.76 -16.35 9.67
N SER A 91 32.18 -17.28 8.81
CA SER A 91 33.51 -17.85 8.79
C SER A 91 34.57 -17.01 8.05
N GLY A 92 34.16 -15.86 7.48
CA GLY A 92 35.08 -14.89 6.84
C GLY A 92 35.53 -15.26 5.43
N PHE A 93 34.82 -16.13 4.72
CA PHE A 93 35.10 -16.42 3.31
C PHE A 93 34.70 -15.24 2.40
N MET A 94 35.44 -15.11 1.28
CA MET A 94 35.13 -14.07 0.27
C MET A 94 33.74 -14.29 -0.30
N THR A 95 32.95 -13.24 -0.30
CA THR A 95 31.54 -13.26 -0.67
C THR A 95 31.37 -12.87 -2.14
N ASP A 96 30.76 -13.75 -2.92
CA ASP A 96 30.20 -13.38 -4.23
C ASP A 96 28.79 -12.80 -4.03
N SER A 97 28.47 -11.74 -4.75
CA SER A 97 27.22 -11.01 -4.60
C SER A 97 26.46 -10.90 -5.90
N LEU A 98 25.15 -10.86 -5.80
CA LEU A 98 24.21 -10.59 -6.88
C LEU A 98 23.50 -9.28 -6.61
N VAL A 99 23.28 -8.50 -7.65
CA VAL A 99 22.53 -7.23 -7.55
C VAL A 99 21.19 -7.39 -8.26
N LEU A 100 20.11 -7.15 -7.54
CA LEU A 100 18.76 -7.08 -8.08
C LEU A 100 18.35 -5.62 -8.25
N GLY A 101 17.84 -5.27 -9.41
CA GLY A 101 17.38 -3.92 -9.73
C GLY A 101 15.96 -3.65 -9.24
N ARG A 102 15.58 -2.39 -9.31
CA ARG A 102 14.24 -1.90 -8.98
C ARG A 102 13.15 -2.62 -9.79
N HIS A 103 12.01 -2.87 -9.16
CA HIS A 103 10.85 -3.60 -9.70
C HIS A 103 11.10 -5.09 -10.00
N SER A 104 12.24 -5.66 -9.57
CA SER A 104 12.41 -7.10 -9.62
C SER A 104 11.43 -7.80 -8.68
N HIS A 105 10.73 -8.81 -9.18
CA HIS A 105 9.90 -9.69 -8.36
C HIS A 105 10.78 -10.72 -7.69
N VAL A 106 10.61 -10.89 -6.39
CA VAL A 106 11.39 -11.85 -5.59
C VAL A 106 10.45 -12.64 -4.69
N VAL A 107 10.81 -13.88 -4.44
CA VAL A 107 10.09 -14.76 -3.52
C VAL A 107 11.03 -15.16 -2.39
N VAL A 108 10.49 -15.26 -1.18
CA VAL A 108 11.22 -15.82 -0.03
C VAL A 108 11.33 -17.33 -0.22
N ALA A 109 12.54 -17.79 -0.50
CA ALA A 109 12.82 -19.20 -0.74
C ALA A 109 13.08 -19.96 0.57
N ASP A 110 13.84 -19.35 1.50
CA ASP A 110 14.16 -19.92 2.81
C ASP A 110 14.37 -18.82 3.84
N ILE A 111 14.23 -19.17 5.12
CA ILE A 111 14.45 -18.26 6.26
C ILE A 111 15.30 -19.01 7.28
N ARG A 112 16.43 -18.42 7.69
CA ARG A 112 17.31 -18.98 8.71
C ARG A 112 17.50 -18.02 9.87
N MET A 113 17.47 -18.57 11.06
CA MET A 113 17.77 -17.83 12.29
C MET A 113 19.15 -18.22 12.79
N LEU A 114 20.06 -17.25 12.83
CA LEU A 114 21.42 -17.39 13.31
C LEU A 114 21.63 -16.49 14.53
N PRO A 115 21.37 -17.00 15.77
CA PRO A 115 21.52 -16.20 16.99
C PRO A 115 22.93 -15.74 17.26
N THR A 116 23.93 -16.32 16.59
CA THR A 116 25.36 -15.96 16.69
C THR A 116 25.73 -14.74 15.88
N ASP A 117 24.87 -14.30 14.96
CA ASP A 117 25.11 -13.09 14.19
C ASP A 117 24.82 -11.84 15.04
N THR A 118 25.76 -10.92 15.04
CA THR A 118 25.70 -9.69 15.86
C THR A 118 24.94 -8.56 15.18
N ILE A 119 24.73 -8.65 13.85
CA ILE A 119 24.06 -7.61 13.05
C ILE A 119 22.56 -7.87 13.02
N ASP A 120 22.18 -9.06 12.58
CA ASP A 120 20.77 -9.48 12.52
C ASP A 120 20.70 -11.02 12.60
N SER A 121 19.84 -11.51 13.46
CA SER A 121 19.67 -12.96 13.65
C SER A 121 18.87 -13.62 12.53
N VAL A 122 18.18 -12.86 11.68
CA VAL A 122 17.28 -13.37 10.63
C VAL A 122 17.91 -13.16 9.25
N TRP A 123 18.17 -14.27 8.59
CA TRP A 123 18.63 -14.31 7.21
C TRP A 123 17.53 -14.81 6.30
N VAL A 124 17.31 -14.11 5.20
CA VAL A 124 16.26 -14.41 4.23
C VAL A 124 16.90 -14.74 2.89
N GLN A 125 16.57 -15.91 2.35
CA GLN A 125 16.94 -16.26 1.00
C GLN A 125 15.89 -15.74 0.02
N LEU A 126 16.30 -14.88 -0.88
CA LEU A 126 15.46 -14.36 -1.95
C LEU A 126 15.81 -15.01 -3.28
N ALA A 127 14.80 -15.38 -4.04
CA ALA A 127 14.93 -15.88 -5.41
C ALA A 127 14.10 -15.00 -6.35
N SER A 128 14.71 -14.57 -7.46
CA SER A 128 13.98 -13.87 -8.54
C SER A 128 13.73 -14.79 -9.72
N ASP A 129 14.67 -15.67 -10.03
CA ASP A 129 14.57 -16.71 -11.04
C ASP A 129 15.43 -17.93 -10.63
N GLN A 130 15.55 -18.94 -11.52
CA GLN A 130 16.29 -20.16 -11.23
C GLN A 130 17.79 -19.94 -10.97
N HIS A 131 18.36 -18.83 -11.40
CA HIS A 131 19.80 -18.54 -11.32
C HIS A 131 20.12 -17.40 -10.34
N THR A 132 19.12 -16.57 -10.01
CA THR A 132 19.26 -15.40 -9.16
C THR A 132 18.70 -15.69 -7.77
N ILE A 133 19.50 -16.37 -6.98
CA ILE A 133 19.17 -16.77 -5.61
C ILE A 133 20.30 -16.29 -4.70
N GLY A 134 19.96 -15.67 -3.58
CA GLY A 134 20.96 -15.22 -2.61
C GLY A 134 20.37 -14.85 -1.27
N TRP A 135 21.23 -14.59 -0.29
CA TRP A 135 20.91 -14.32 1.09
C TRP A 135 21.04 -12.83 1.41
N ILE A 136 20.18 -12.33 2.28
CA ILE A 136 20.19 -10.96 2.77
C ILE A 136 19.69 -10.94 4.21
N HIS A 137 20.15 -10.00 5.03
CA HIS A 137 19.58 -9.75 6.35
C HIS A 137 18.16 -9.19 6.26
N GLU A 138 17.29 -9.59 7.16
CA GLU A 138 15.92 -9.08 7.23
C GLU A 138 15.89 -7.56 7.38
N SER A 139 16.72 -7.03 8.27
CA SER A 139 16.84 -5.60 8.53
C SER A 139 17.24 -4.77 7.31
N GLU A 140 17.99 -5.37 6.38
CA GLU A 140 18.37 -4.74 5.11
C GLU A 140 17.29 -4.97 4.03
N MET A 141 16.63 -6.12 4.04
CA MET A 141 15.59 -6.46 3.07
C MET A 141 14.34 -5.60 3.23
N LEU A 142 13.73 -5.57 4.42
CA LEU A 142 12.40 -4.99 4.66
C LEU A 142 12.26 -3.52 4.25
N PRO A 143 13.23 -2.62 4.46
CA PRO A 143 13.14 -1.23 3.98
C PRO A 143 13.15 -1.10 2.45
N ASN A 144 13.71 -2.09 1.77
CA ASN A 144 14.00 -2.06 0.34
C ASN A 144 13.01 -2.84 -0.54
N VAL A 145 12.07 -3.56 0.08
CA VAL A 145 11.05 -4.34 -0.64
C VAL A 145 9.63 -3.94 -0.21
N VAL A 146 8.66 -4.30 -1.04
CA VAL A 146 7.22 -4.13 -0.76
C VAL A 146 6.52 -5.43 -1.10
N PRO A 147 5.53 -5.87 -0.32
CA PRO A 147 4.71 -7.02 -0.68
C PRO A 147 4.14 -6.92 -2.10
N ASP A 148 4.21 -8.02 -2.84
CA ASP A 148 3.69 -8.11 -4.21
C ASP A 148 2.18 -8.36 -4.21
N ASP A 149 1.45 -7.46 -3.57
CA ASP A 149 0.00 -7.41 -3.61
C ASP A 149 -0.49 -6.01 -4.04
N PRO A 150 -1.61 -5.91 -4.76
CA PRO A 150 -2.10 -4.64 -5.29
C PRO A 150 -2.38 -3.59 -4.22
N ILE A 151 -2.77 -4.01 -3.01
CA ILE A 151 -3.09 -3.12 -1.90
C ILE A 151 -1.81 -2.50 -1.33
N SER A 152 -0.79 -3.31 -1.06
CA SER A 152 0.51 -2.83 -0.53
C SER A 152 1.25 -1.95 -1.54
N GLN A 153 1.19 -2.29 -2.83
CA GLN A 153 1.74 -1.46 -3.90
C GLN A 153 1.01 -0.12 -3.99
N PHE A 154 -0.32 -0.12 -3.89
CA PHE A 154 -1.12 1.10 -3.86
C PHE A 154 -0.73 1.97 -2.66
N ILE A 155 -0.70 1.42 -1.45
CA ILE A 155 -0.31 2.13 -0.23
C ILE A 155 1.12 2.68 -0.37
N SER A 156 2.07 1.88 -0.83
CA SER A 156 3.46 2.29 -1.06
C SER A 156 3.56 3.46 -2.03
N THR A 157 2.81 3.41 -3.14
CA THR A 157 2.78 4.48 -4.14
C THR A 157 2.16 5.77 -3.59
N PHE A 158 1.07 5.66 -2.84
CA PHE A 158 0.41 6.83 -2.23
C PHE A 158 1.12 7.37 -0.99
N SER A 159 1.93 6.55 -0.33
CA SER A 159 2.77 6.96 0.80
C SER A 159 4.04 7.69 0.35
N ASP A 160 4.31 7.75 -0.95
CA ASP A 160 5.43 8.53 -1.47
C ASP A 160 5.17 10.03 -1.20
N THR A 161 6.09 10.66 -0.47
CA THR A 161 5.99 12.04 0.00
C THR A 161 5.74 13.02 -1.16
N HIS A 162 6.34 12.78 -2.33
CA HIS A 162 6.17 13.63 -3.50
C HIS A 162 4.75 13.59 -4.05
N LEU A 163 4.15 12.41 -4.12
CA LEU A 163 2.78 12.23 -4.59
C LEU A 163 1.77 12.83 -3.61
N LEU A 164 2.01 12.69 -2.31
CA LEU A 164 1.17 13.26 -1.26
C LEU A 164 1.19 14.79 -1.31
N VAL A 165 2.37 15.41 -1.43
CA VAL A 165 2.52 16.87 -1.61
C VAL A 165 1.78 17.35 -2.87
N PHE A 166 1.94 16.66 -3.99
CA PHE A 166 1.26 16.98 -5.24
C PHE A 166 -0.27 16.96 -5.09
N LEU A 167 -0.81 15.95 -4.40
CA LEU A 167 -2.25 15.80 -4.15
C LEU A 167 -2.78 16.92 -3.25
N VAL A 168 -2.03 17.32 -2.21
CA VAL A 168 -2.37 18.47 -1.35
C VAL A 168 -2.39 19.76 -2.16
N VAL A 169 -1.39 20.01 -3.01
CA VAL A 169 -1.33 21.21 -3.84
C VAL A 169 -2.54 21.30 -4.79
N ILE A 170 -2.87 20.20 -5.50
CA ILE A 170 -4.05 20.16 -6.38
C ILE A 170 -5.33 20.43 -5.60
N THR A 171 -5.47 19.84 -4.43
CA THR A 171 -6.67 20.04 -3.58
C THR A 171 -6.81 21.50 -3.17
N LEU A 172 -5.73 22.16 -2.77
CA LEU A 172 -5.73 23.58 -2.41
C LEU A 172 -6.09 24.46 -3.61
N ILE A 173 -5.57 24.19 -4.80
CA ILE A 173 -5.91 24.90 -6.03
C ILE A 173 -7.42 24.74 -6.36
N ALA A 174 -7.94 23.52 -6.24
CA ALA A 174 -9.35 23.24 -6.49
C ALA A 174 -10.27 23.99 -5.49
N ILE A 175 -9.92 24.01 -4.22
CA ILE A 175 -10.64 24.75 -3.17
C ILE A 175 -10.59 26.26 -3.46
N ALA A 176 -9.42 26.81 -3.78
CA ALA A 176 -9.25 28.24 -4.11
C ALA A 176 -10.09 28.63 -5.35
N TYR A 177 -10.10 27.79 -6.38
CA TYR A 177 -10.93 27.99 -7.56
C TYR A 177 -12.42 27.98 -7.22
N TRP A 178 -12.85 27.06 -6.40
CA TRP A 178 -14.23 26.93 -5.97
C TRP A 178 -14.69 28.11 -5.13
N MET A 179 -13.86 28.57 -4.20
CA MET A 179 -14.07 29.76 -3.39
C MET A 179 -14.23 31.02 -4.25
N ARG A 180 -13.33 31.22 -5.22
CA ARG A 180 -13.43 32.35 -6.17
C ARG A 180 -14.74 32.32 -6.96
N ARG A 181 -15.19 31.14 -7.37
CA ARG A 181 -16.46 30.97 -8.09
C ARG A 181 -17.66 31.30 -7.20
N LEU A 182 -17.63 30.94 -5.92
CA LEU A 182 -18.69 31.27 -4.97
C LEU A 182 -18.78 32.78 -4.69
N VAL A 183 -17.63 33.44 -4.52
CA VAL A 183 -17.56 34.89 -4.29
C VAL A 183 -18.11 35.64 -5.51
N LYS A 184 -17.72 35.26 -6.73
CA LYS A 184 -18.30 35.84 -7.96
C LYS A 184 -19.80 35.61 -8.08
N ALA A 185 -20.30 34.41 -7.70
CA ALA A 185 -21.74 34.14 -7.73
C ALA A 185 -22.52 34.95 -6.72
N LYS A 186 -21.96 35.27 -5.54
CA LYS A 186 -22.59 36.17 -4.55
C LYS A 186 -22.62 37.62 -5.04
N ALA A 187 -21.57 38.11 -5.69
CA ALA A 187 -21.54 39.48 -6.20
C ALA A 187 -22.61 39.75 -7.26
N TRP A 188 -23.07 38.72 -8.00
CA TRP A 188 -24.17 38.83 -8.98
C TRP A 188 -25.59 38.84 -8.34
N ILE A 189 -25.72 38.55 -7.05
CA ILE A 189 -27.01 38.49 -6.36
C ILE A 189 -27.33 39.84 -5.64
N VAL A 190 -26.30 40.68 -5.45
CA VAL A 190 -26.39 41.94 -4.67
C VAL A 190 -26.56 43.15 -5.58
N HIS A 191 -26.48 43.02 -6.90
CA HIS A 191 -26.85 44.02 -7.90
C HIS A 191 -28.14 43.59 -8.65
#